data_ee73034b13acfb27ce766cab25995491
#
_entry.id   ee73034b13acfb27ce766cab25995491
#
_cell.length_a   1.000
_cell.length_b   1.000
_cell.length_c   1.000
_cell.angle_alpha   90.00
_cell.angle_beta   90.00
_cell.angle_gamma   90.00
#
_symmetry.space_group_name_H-M   'P 1'
#
loop_
_entity.id
_entity.type
_entity.pdbx_description
1 polymer ?
#
loop_
_entity_poly.entity_id
_entity_poly.type
_entity_poly.pdbx_seq_one_letter_code
_entity_poly.pdbx_strand_id
1 'polypeptide(L)'
;MNFWKNKRILLTGFNGFKGSWMTLMLNQLGAQVYGYSINTKKGKKNNKIFNLEKNCKNYVYGNLLDKKKLLNFYKKTRPHIIIHMASQSIVLDGYVNPLDTFLTNNIGLCNLLLLDKKNISFKKMPIFVLTSDKCYENTESKIFFKENDSLSGDDPYSASKACQEIICNSFRKSFGLNISTARAGNVIGGGDFTKGRIITDIMNKIYLNKKLSIRNINSTRPWQHVLDININYLKFIKAFYKNPDLAQAWNFGPKNSLAVSKILSFFKKKKNLVFTIKKSKLKEKKILNLSTSKIYKKLRIRNNYSIDKSLDLTLDWYEVFYNRRKDIYSYRVKQVKKIINDT
;
A
#
# COMPACT_ATOMS: atom_id res chain seq x y z
N MET A 1 14.20 -17.40 5.46
CA MET A 1 14.62 -16.70 4.23
C MET A 1 14.42 -17.51 2.94
N ASN A 2 14.43 -18.84 2.96
CA ASN A 2 14.39 -19.66 1.73
C ASN A 2 13.05 -19.67 0.95
N PHE A 3 11.92 -19.24 1.58
CA PHE A 3 10.59 -19.34 0.95
C PHE A 3 10.45 -18.52 -0.34
N TRP A 4 11.00 -17.30 -0.37
CA TRP A 4 10.85 -16.38 -1.50
C TRP A 4 11.78 -16.66 -2.66
N LYS A 5 12.89 -17.38 -2.42
CA LYS A 5 13.89 -17.69 -3.44
C LYS A 5 13.23 -18.37 -4.65
N ASN A 6 13.43 -17.79 -5.83
CA ASN A 6 12.89 -18.25 -7.12
C ASN A 6 11.35 -18.26 -7.24
N LYS A 7 10.59 -17.70 -6.26
CA LYS A 7 9.15 -17.51 -6.42
C LYS A 7 8.86 -16.46 -7.48
N ARG A 8 8.04 -16.80 -8.48
CA ARG A 8 7.54 -15.84 -9.47
C ARG A 8 6.35 -15.09 -8.89
N ILE A 9 6.48 -13.77 -8.79
CA ILE A 9 5.48 -12.89 -8.19
C ILE A 9 4.96 -11.93 -9.26
N LEU A 10 3.68 -12.00 -9.59
CA LEU A 10 3.02 -10.97 -10.38
C LEU A 10 2.62 -9.83 -9.44
N LEU A 11 3.32 -8.69 -9.56
CA LEU A 11 3.09 -7.50 -8.73
C LEU A 11 2.46 -6.40 -9.56
N THR A 12 1.18 -6.13 -9.36
CA THR A 12 0.54 -4.96 -9.99
C THR A 12 0.80 -3.71 -9.17
N GLY A 13 0.98 -2.56 -9.84
CA GLY A 13 1.33 -1.30 -9.17
C GLY A 13 2.80 -1.26 -8.66
N PHE A 14 3.69 -2.04 -9.27
CA PHE A 14 5.09 -2.22 -8.86
C PHE A 14 5.90 -0.93 -8.77
N ASN A 15 5.56 0.09 -9.56
CA ASN A 15 6.22 1.39 -9.58
C ASN A 15 5.52 2.48 -8.75
N GLY A 16 4.43 2.13 -8.06
CA GLY A 16 3.80 2.99 -7.06
C GLY A 16 4.64 3.11 -5.79
N PHE A 17 4.26 3.99 -4.85
CA PHE A 17 5.00 4.19 -3.60
C PHE A 17 5.27 2.87 -2.85
N LYS A 18 4.22 2.18 -2.41
CA LYS A 18 4.38 0.89 -1.70
C LYS A 18 4.96 -0.21 -2.60
N GLY A 19 4.54 -0.25 -3.87
CA GLY A 19 4.98 -1.25 -4.83
C GLY A 19 6.47 -1.20 -5.11
N SER A 20 7.08 -0.02 -5.15
CA SER A 20 8.53 0.13 -5.36
C SER A 20 9.34 -0.47 -4.21
N TRP A 21 8.91 -0.25 -2.96
CA TRP A 21 9.52 -0.88 -1.79
C TRP A 21 9.28 -2.39 -1.75
N MET A 22 8.07 -2.84 -2.13
CA MET A 22 7.75 -4.26 -2.23
C MET A 22 8.62 -4.97 -3.28
N THR A 23 8.82 -4.35 -4.45
CA THR A 23 9.72 -4.85 -5.50
C THR A 23 11.14 -5.04 -4.98
N LEU A 24 11.68 -4.01 -4.31
CA LEU A 24 13.02 -4.09 -3.73
C LEU A 24 13.13 -5.16 -2.64
N MET A 25 12.15 -5.26 -1.74
CA MET A 25 12.14 -6.29 -0.68
C MET A 25 12.08 -7.70 -1.26
N LEU A 26 11.20 -7.95 -2.21
CA LEU A 26 11.06 -9.26 -2.87
C LEU A 26 12.35 -9.65 -3.60
N ASN A 27 12.99 -8.69 -4.29
CA ASN A 27 14.29 -8.92 -4.95
C ASN A 27 15.37 -9.29 -3.93
N GLN A 28 15.50 -8.55 -2.81
CA GLN A 28 16.48 -8.85 -1.75
C GLN A 28 16.21 -10.21 -1.06
N LEU A 29 14.99 -10.73 -1.12
CA LEU A 29 14.61 -12.06 -0.65
C LEU A 29 14.80 -13.16 -1.72
N GLY A 30 15.29 -12.81 -2.91
CA GLY A 30 15.57 -13.74 -4.02
C GLY A 30 14.33 -14.13 -4.84
N ALA A 31 13.21 -13.41 -4.71
CA ALA A 31 12.03 -13.61 -5.54
C ALA A 31 12.22 -13.02 -6.96
N GLN A 32 11.54 -13.60 -7.92
CA GLN A 32 11.46 -13.09 -9.29
C GLN A 32 10.21 -12.23 -9.44
N VAL A 33 10.41 -10.92 -9.45
CA VAL A 33 9.30 -9.96 -9.55
C VAL A 33 8.96 -9.69 -11.01
N TYR A 34 7.68 -9.84 -11.35
CA TYR A 34 7.10 -9.50 -12.65
C TYR A 34 6.12 -8.34 -12.44
N GLY A 35 6.54 -7.15 -12.86
CA GLY A 35 5.83 -5.90 -12.59
C GLY A 35 4.80 -5.56 -13.65
N TYR A 36 3.56 -5.21 -13.25
CA TYR A 36 2.53 -4.68 -14.15
C TYR A 36 1.98 -3.37 -13.60
N SER A 37 2.05 -2.28 -14.34
CA SER A 37 1.58 -0.96 -13.89
C SER A 37 1.41 0.01 -15.05
N ILE A 38 0.64 1.07 -14.82
CA ILE A 38 0.59 2.19 -15.77
C ILE A 38 1.89 3.00 -15.77
N ASN A 39 2.18 3.65 -16.90
CA ASN A 39 3.36 4.50 -17.06
C ASN A 39 3.05 5.95 -16.67
N THR A 40 3.22 6.30 -15.42
CA THR A 40 2.98 7.66 -14.91
C THR A 40 4.29 8.43 -14.64
N LYS A 41 4.24 9.77 -14.59
CA LYS A 41 5.39 10.60 -14.19
C LYS A 41 5.96 10.18 -12.83
N LYS A 42 5.09 9.86 -11.85
CA LYS A 42 5.49 9.37 -10.51
C LYS A 42 6.12 7.98 -10.61
N GLY A 43 5.54 7.07 -11.41
CA GLY A 43 6.08 5.74 -11.65
C GLY A 43 7.45 5.79 -12.30
N LYS A 44 7.67 6.63 -13.31
CA LYS A 44 9.00 6.85 -13.92
C LYS A 44 10.02 7.34 -12.90
N LYS A 45 9.63 8.28 -12.03
CA LYS A 45 10.50 8.77 -10.95
C LYS A 45 10.89 7.64 -10.00
N ASN A 46 9.93 6.83 -9.56
CA ASN A 46 10.20 5.68 -8.70
C ASN A 46 11.04 4.63 -9.40
N ASN A 47 10.80 4.33 -10.69
CA ASN A 47 11.64 3.41 -11.45
C ASN A 47 13.12 3.80 -11.37
N LYS A 48 13.43 5.07 -11.65
CA LYS A 48 14.80 5.58 -11.58
C LYS A 48 15.37 5.51 -10.17
N ILE A 49 14.60 5.99 -9.19
CA ILE A 49 15.03 6.04 -7.80
C ILE A 49 15.23 4.62 -7.22
N PHE A 50 14.35 3.67 -7.48
CA PHE A 50 14.41 2.32 -6.95
C PHE A 50 15.12 1.32 -7.86
N ASN A 51 15.65 1.79 -9.00
CA ASN A 51 16.28 0.92 -10.00
C ASN A 51 15.39 -0.32 -10.31
N LEU A 52 14.08 -0.06 -10.52
CA LEU A 52 13.10 -1.14 -10.63
C LEU A 52 13.33 -2.04 -11.82
N GLU A 53 13.93 -1.52 -12.88
CA GLU A 53 14.30 -2.29 -14.08
C GLU A 53 15.28 -3.43 -13.74
N LYS A 54 16.25 -3.17 -12.86
CA LYS A 54 17.19 -4.21 -12.39
C LYS A 54 16.60 -5.10 -11.30
N ASN A 55 15.60 -4.61 -10.56
CA ASN A 55 14.98 -5.34 -9.47
C ASN A 55 13.77 -6.19 -9.91
N CYS A 56 13.26 -6.00 -11.12
CA CYS A 56 12.26 -6.87 -11.73
C CYS A 56 12.92 -7.88 -12.68
N LYS A 57 12.46 -9.14 -12.67
CA LYS A 57 12.83 -10.12 -13.70
C LYS A 57 12.28 -9.70 -15.07
N ASN A 58 11.07 -9.14 -15.09
CA ASN A 58 10.43 -8.54 -16.24
C ASN A 58 9.34 -7.57 -15.78
N TYR A 59 8.97 -6.60 -16.60
CA TYR A 59 7.84 -5.70 -16.32
C TYR A 59 7.17 -5.23 -17.60
N VAL A 60 5.91 -4.81 -17.46
CA VAL A 60 5.10 -4.26 -18.55
C VAL A 60 4.33 -3.04 -18.07
N TYR A 61 4.36 -1.98 -18.86
CA TYR A 61 3.44 -0.87 -18.69
C TYR A 61 2.12 -1.18 -19.37
N GLY A 62 1.07 -1.33 -18.56
CA GLY A 62 -0.28 -1.65 -19.00
C GLY A 62 -1.34 -1.15 -18.02
N ASN A 63 -2.53 -0.87 -18.57
CA ASN A 63 -3.71 -0.58 -17.78
C ASN A 63 -4.40 -1.89 -17.40
N LEU A 64 -4.92 -2.01 -16.17
CA LEU A 64 -5.72 -3.16 -15.73
C LEU A 64 -6.99 -3.38 -16.55
N LEU A 65 -7.46 -2.34 -17.25
CA LEU A 65 -8.60 -2.42 -18.16
C LEU A 65 -8.24 -3.11 -19.49
N ASP A 66 -6.97 -3.17 -19.85
CA ASP A 66 -6.49 -3.93 -21.03
C ASP A 66 -6.35 -5.42 -20.66
N LYS A 67 -7.48 -6.12 -20.77
CA LYS A 67 -7.57 -7.56 -20.46
C LYS A 67 -6.59 -8.41 -21.27
N LYS A 68 -6.42 -8.12 -22.56
CA LYS A 68 -5.56 -8.89 -23.47
C LYS A 68 -4.10 -8.77 -23.04
N LYS A 69 -3.64 -7.55 -22.78
CA LYS A 69 -2.26 -7.30 -22.33
C LYS A 69 -1.97 -7.92 -20.96
N LEU A 70 -2.92 -7.77 -20.02
CA LEU A 70 -2.80 -8.35 -18.68
C LEU A 70 -2.76 -9.88 -18.74
N LEU A 71 -3.63 -10.51 -19.52
CA LEU A 71 -3.66 -11.97 -19.72
C LEU A 71 -2.38 -12.49 -20.37
N ASN A 72 -1.88 -11.83 -21.40
CA ASN A 72 -0.62 -12.21 -22.06
C ASN A 72 0.56 -12.13 -21.08
N PHE A 73 0.60 -11.08 -20.25
CA PHE A 73 1.64 -10.96 -19.25
C PHE A 73 1.53 -12.01 -18.15
N TYR A 74 0.33 -12.33 -17.69
CA TYR A 74 0.07 -13.43 -16.74
C TYR A 74 0.54 -14.78 -17.32
N LYS A 75 0.14 -15.13 -18.54
CA LYS A 75 0.55 -16.38 -19.19
C LYS A 75 2.06 -16.50 -19.33
N LYS A 76 2.75 -15.41 -19.70
CA LYS A 76 4.22 -15.35 -19.78
C LYS A 76 4.89 -15.52 -18.43
N THR A 77 4.31 -14.95 -17.38
CA THR A 77 4.86 -14.95 -16.01
C THR A 77 4.67 -16.29 -15.34
N ARG A 78 3.50 -16.93 -15.50
CA ARG A 78 3.09 -18.13 -14.76
C ARG A 78 3.38 -17.96 -13.25
N PRO A 79 2.79 -16.97 -12.57
CA PRO A 79 3.15 -16.61 -11.22
C PRO A 79 2.78 -17.72 -10.22
N HIS A 80 3.54 -17.80 -9.12
CA HIS A 80 3.18 -18.60 -7.96
C HIS A 80 2.30 -17.83 -6.99
N ILE A 81 2.35 -16.49 -7.03
CA ILE A 81 1.62 -15.57 -6.15
C ILE A 81 1.29 -14.32 -6.95
N ILE A 82 0.08 -13.78 -6.76
CA ILE A 82 -0.30 -12.44 -7.23
C ILE A 82 -0.38 -11.50 -6.04
N ILE A 83 0.30 -10.35 -6.14
CA ILE A 83 0.17 -9.23 -5.18
C ILE A 83 -0.42 -8.05 -5.93
N HIS A 84 -1.68 -7.71 -5.62
CA HIS A 84 -2.40 -6.63 -6.29
C HIS A 84 -2.32 -5.34 -5.47
N MET A 85 -1.44 -4.42 -5.91
CA MET A 85 -1.23 -3.11 -5.30
C MET A 85 -1.61 -1.95 -6.23
N ALA A 86 -1.95 -2.22 -7.49
CA ALA A 86 -2.40 -1.21 -8.43
C ALA A 86 -3.77 -0.68 -8.04
N SER A 87 -3.88 0.63 -7.90
CA SER A 87 -5.12 1.32 -7.51
C SER A 87 -5.00 2.81 -7.77
N GLN A 88 -6.09 3.48 -8.14
CA GLN A 88 -6.24 4.90 -7.87
C GLN A 88 -6.34 5.05 -6.34
N SER A 89 -5.43 5.79 -5.70
CA SER A 89 -5.25 5.77 -4.24
C SER A 89 -5.39 7.15 -3.56
N ILE A 90 -5.89 8.14 -4.29
CA ILE A 90 -5.99 9.53 -3.83
C ILE A 90 -7.46 9.91 -3.72
N VAL A 91 -7.90 10.25 -2.51
CA VAL A 91 -9.29 10.64 -2.24
C VAL A 91 -9.71 11.83 -3.10
N LEU A 92 -8.85 12.86 -3.19
CA LEU A 92 -9.15 14.06 -3.99
C LEU A 92 -9.30 13.76 -5.49
N ASP A 93 -8.47 12.88 -6.03
CA ASP A 93 -8.59 12.45 -7.43
C ASP A 93 -9.89 11.67 -7.66
N GLY A 94 -10.39 10.96 -6.63
CA GLY A 94 -11.68 10.28 -6.65
C GLY A 94 -12.87 11.25 -6.81
N TYR A 95 -12.81 12.42 -6.17
CA TYR A 95 -13.83 13.47 -6.37
C TYR A 95 -13.76 14.09 -7.77
N VAL A 96 -12.56 14.24 -8.33
CA VAL A 96 -12.39 14.85 -9.68
C VAL A 96 -12.76 13.84 -10.77
N ASN A 97 -12.35 12.58 -10.63
CA ASN A 97 -12.52 11.52 -11.63
C ASN A 97 -13.14 10.26 -10.99
N PRO A 98 -14.41 10.29 -10.58
CA PRO A 98 -15.04 9.16 -9.89
C PRO A 98 -15.13 7.91 -10.77
N LEU A 99 -15.47 8.06 -12.06
CA LEU A 99 -15.57 6.96 -13.00
C LEU A 99 -14.23 6.23 -13.15
N ASP A 100 -13.13 6.95 -13.37
CA ASP A 100 -11.80 6.36 -13.49
C ASP A 100 -11.37 5.63 -12.21
N THR A 101 -11.82 6.15 -11.05
CA THR A 101 -11.58 5.50 -9.76
C THR A 101 -12.26 4.14 -9.68
N PHE A 102 -13.54 4.04 -10.05
CA PHE A 102 -14.27 2.77 -10.06
C PHE A 102 -13.77 1.83 -11.15
N LEU A 103 -13.53 2.32 -12.37
CA LEU A 103 -12.98 1.51 -13.46
C LEU A 103 -11.62 0.90 -13.04
N THR A 104 -10.70 1.71 -12.56
CA THR A 104 -9.37 1.24 -12.16
C THR A 104 -9.44 0.27 -10.98
N ASN A 105 -10.16 0.64 -9.91
CA ASN A 105 -10.14 -0.10 -8.66
C ASN A 105 -11.02 -1.36 -8.71
N ASN A 106 -12.17 -1.30 -9.34
CA ASN A 106 -13.14 -2.40 -9.32
C ASN A 106 -13.12 -3.22 -10.61
N ILE A 107 -13.26 -2.60 -11.77
CA ILE A 107 -13.22 -3.33 -13.04
C ILE A 107 -11.81 -3.88 -13.31
N GLY A 108 -10.77 -3.09 -12.99
CA GLY A 108 -9.39 -3.55 -13.07
C GLY A 108 -9.11 -4.77 -12.18
N LEU A 109 -9.66 -4.79 -10.95
CA LEU A 109 -9.60 -5.96 -10.08
C LEU A 109 -10.36 -7.16 -10.67
N CYS A 110 -11.58 -6.96 -11.16
CA CYS A 110 -12.35 -8.02 -11.82
C CYS A 110 -11.58 -8.64 -12.98
N ASN A 111 -10.94 -7.82 -13.82
CA ASN A 111 -10.12 -8.30 -14.93
C ASN A 111 -8.96 -9.19 -14.44
N LEU A 112 -8.30 -8.83 -13.33
CA LEU A 112 -7.25 -9.64 -12.71
C LEU A 112 -7.80 -10.98 -12.19
N LEU A 113 -8.94 -10.98 -11.50
CA LEU A 113 -9.55 -12.18 -10.91
C LEU A 113 -10.15 -13.13 -11.97
N LEU A 114 -10.40 -12.63 -13.17
CA LEU A 114 -10.96 -13.40 -14.29
C LEU A 114 -9.89 -13.98 -15.23
N LEU A 115 -8.59 -13.76 -14.98
CA LEU A 115 -7.51 -14.13 -15.91
C LEU A 115 -7.54 -15.61 -16.31
N ASP A 116 -7.79 -16.49 -15.35
CA ASP A 116 -7.77 -17.95 -15.60
C ASP A 116 -8.68 -18.71 -14.60
N LYS A 117 -9.83 -18.13 -14.27
CA LYS A 117 -10.74 -18.63 -13.22
C LYS A 117 -11.23 -20.06 -13.40
N LYS A 118 -11.12 -20.65 -14.59
CA LYS A 118 -11.47 -22.06 -14.85
C LYS A 118 -10.34 -23.00 -14.46
N ASN A 119 -9.09 -22.52 -14.41
CA ASN A 119 -7.91 -23.33 -14.13
C ASN A 119 -7.78 -23.58 -12.61
N ILE A 120 -7.66 -24.85 -12.24
CA ILE A 120 -7.54 -25.27 -10.83
C ILE A 120 -6.28 -24.70 -10.16
N SER A 121 -5.19 -24.59 -10.89
CA SER A 121 -3.94 -24.00 -10.36
C SER A 121 -4.11 -22.51 -10.07
N PHE A 122 -4.87 -21.78 -10.90
CA PHE A 122 -5.19 -20.38 -10.65
C PHE A 122 -6.09 -20.22 -9.41
N LYS A 123 -7.09 -21.10 -9.24
CA LYS A 123 -7.97 -21.08 -8.05
C LYS A 123 -7.19 -21.28 -6.75
N LYS A 124 -6.20 -22.18 -6.76
CA LYS A 124 -5.36 -22.49 -5.58
C LYS A 124 -4.26 -21.45 -5.35
N MET A 125 -3.90 -20.64 -6.36
CA MET A 125 -2.84 -19.66 -6.26
C MET A 125 -3.22 -18.52 -5.29
N PRO A 126 -2.35 -18.17 -4.32
CA PRO A 126 -2.60 -17.03 -3.45
C PRO A 126 -2.67 -15.71 -4.21
N ILE A 127 -3.79 -15.02 -4.08
CA ILE A 127 -4.01 -13.66 -4.60
C ILE A 127 -4.18 -12.73 -3.40
N PHE A 128 -3.22 -11.84 -3.20
CA PHE A 128 -3.22 -10.88 -2.10
C PHE A 128 -3.57 -9.50 -2.63
N VAL A 129 -4.71 -8.95 -2.18
CA VAL A 129 -5.28 -7.70 -2.67
C VAL A 129 -5.19 -6.61 -1.61
N LEU A 130 -4.54 -5.49 -1.93
CA LEU A 130 -4.48 -4.34 -1.03
C LEU A 130 -5.72 -3.47 -1.19
N THR A 131 -6.48 -3.38 -0.12
CA THR A 131 -7.63 -2.47 0.00
C THR A 131 -7.29 -1.26 0.88
N SER A 132 -8.12 -0.87 1.82
CA SER A 132 -7.91 0.28 2.70
C SER A 132 -8.75 0.15 3.98
N ASP A 133 -8.32 0.81 5.04
CA ASP A 133 -9.10 1.09 6.23
C ASP A 133 -10.34 1.96 5.97
N LYS A 134 -10.35 2.67 4.86
CA LYS A 134 -11.47 3.51 4.42
C LYS A 134 -12.66 2.75 3.84
N CYS A 135 -12.58 1.41 3.77
CA CYS A 135 -13.68 0.56 3.33
C CYS A 135 -14.77 0.36 4.39
N TYR A 136 -14.51 0.75 5.64
CA TYR A 136 -15.47 0.58 6.73
C TYR A 136 -16.52 1.69 6.76
N GLU A 137 -17.73 1.33 7.20
CA GLU A 137 -18.78 2.28 7.55
C GLU A 137 -18.37 3.07 8.80
N ASN A 138 -17.87 4.27 8.59
CA ASN A 138 -17.36 5.10 9.68
C ASN A 138 -18.39 6.15 10.12
N THR A 139 -19.15 5.85 11.16
CA THR A 139 -20.09 6.77 11.80
C THR A 139 -19.44 7.65 12.86
N GLU A 140 -18.11 7.59 13.02
CA GLU A 140 -17.30 8.27 14.05
C GLU A 140 -17.63 7.86 15.50
N SER A 141 -18.55 6.91 15.69
CA SER A 141 -18.93 6.36 17.01
C SER A 141 -18.04 5.17 17.42
N LYS A 142 -17.34 4.55 16.47
CA LYS A 142 -16.53 3.34 16.70
C LYS A 142 -15.05 3.68 16.92
N ILE A 143 -14.47 3.10 17.96
CA ILE A 143 -13.08 3.36 18.32
C ILE A 143 -12.13 2.54 17.44
N PHE A 144 -12.39 1.24 17.22
CA PHE A 144 -11.54 0.33 16.43
C PHE A 144 -12.37 -0.57 15.53
N PHE A 145 -12.13 -0.50 14.21
CA PHE A 145 -12.79 -1.37 13.23
C PHE A 145 -12.17 -2.77 13.19
N LYS A 146 -13.05 -3.77 13.21
CA LYS A 146 -12.71 -5.19 13.07
C LYS A 146 -13.10 -5.67 11.66
N GLU A 147 -12.53 -6.81 11.23
CA GLU A 147 -12.74 -7.32 9.87
C GLU A 147 -14.18 -7.69 9.54
N ASN A 148 -15.02 -7.95 10.55
CA ASN A 148 -16.45 -8.29 10.38
C ASN A 148 -17.36 -7.06 10.45
N ASP A 149 -16.84 -5.86 10.61
CA ASP A 149 -17.63 -4.65 10.65
C ASP A 149 -18.14 -4.25 9.27
N SER A 150 -19.25 -3.52 9.24
CA SER A 150 -19.93 -3.06 8.03
C SER A 150 -19.00 -2.28 7.10
N LEU A 151 -19.19 -2.50 5.80
CA LEU A 151 -18.45 -1.83 4.73
C LEU A 151 -19.30 -0.74 4.12
N SER A 152 -18.69 0.43 3.86
CA SER A 152 -19.32 1.56 3.20
C SER A 152 -18.24 2.51 2.63
N GLY A 153 -18.66 3.64 2.06
CA GLY A 153 -17.74 4.67 1.60
C GLY A 153 -18.46 5.95 1.24
N ASP A 154 -18.12 7.04 1.93
CA ASP A 154 -18.75 8.36 1.76
C ASP A 154 -18.14 9.14 0.58
N ASP A 155 -17.05 8.68 0.02
CA ASP A 155 -16.40 9.28 -1.15
C ASP A 155 -16.08 8.18 -2.20
N PRO A 156 -15.88 8.54 -3.47
CA PRO A 156 -15.68 7.55 -4.55
C PRO A 156 -14.49 6.63 -4.31
N TYR A 157 -13.40 7.11 -3.68
CA TYR A 157 -12.27 6.26 -3.34
C TYR A 157 -12.65 5.25 -2.26
N SER A 158 -13.24 5.71 -1.17
CA SER A 158 -13.66 4.85 -0.05
C SER A 158 -14.68 3.81 -0.50
N ALA A 159 -15.69 4.23 -1.28
CA ALA A 159 -16.68 3.34 -1.89
C ALA A 159 -16.02 2.30 -2.80
N SER A 160 -15.07 2.71 -3.66
CA SER A 160 -14.36 1.75 -4.52
C SER A 160 -13.57 0.71 -3.71
N LYS A 161 -13.04 1.08 -2.53
CA LYS A 161 -12.33 0.14 -1.64
C LYS A 161 -13.28 -0.82 -0.92
N ALA A 162 -14.46 -0.38 -0.51
CA ALA A 162 -15.52 -1.24 0.00
C ALA A 162 -15.98 -2.23 -1.08
N CYS A 163 -16.21 -1.75 -2.31
CA CYS A 163 -16.54 -2.61 -3.45
C CYS A 163 -15.45 -3.67 -3.72
N GLN A 164 -14.15 -3.33 -3.60
CA GLN A 164 -13.07 -4.32 -3.75
C GLN A 164 -13.19 -5.47 -2.74
N GLU A 165 -13.53 -5.18 -1.48
CA GLU A 165 -13.77 -6.20 -0.44
C GLU A 165 -14.94 -7.11 -0.81
N ILE A 166 -16.06 -6.53 -1.26
CA ILE A 166 -17.27 -7.26 -1.69
C ILE A 166 -16.96 -8.14 -2.91
N ILE A 167 -16.27 -7.60 -3.92
CA ILE A 167 -15.82 -8.34 -5.11
C ILE A 167 -14.95 -9.52 -4.69
N CYS A 168 -13.91 -9.29 -3.88
CA CYS A 168 -13.02 -10.36 -3.42
C CYS A 168 -13.78 -11.46 -2.66
N ASN A 169 -14.72 -11.08 -1.80
CA ASN A 169 -15.55 -12.03 -1.07
C ASN A 169 -16.46 -12.85 -2.00
N SER A 170 -17.10 -12.20 -2.97
CA SER A 170 -17.90 -12.87 -4.00
C SER A 170 -17.07 -13.88 -4.79
N PHE A 171 -15.89 -13.48 -5.26
CA PHE A 171 -15.02 -14.37 -6.04
C PHE A 171 -14.48 -15.56 -5.22
N ARG A 172 -14.21 -15.37 -3.91
CA ARG A 172 -13.89 -16.49 -3.01
C ARG A 172 -15.04 -17.50 -2.95
N LYS A 173 -16.25 -17.01 -2.69
CA LYS A 173 -17.43 -17.88 -2.47
C LYS A 173 -17.94 -18.51 -3.76
N SER A 174 -18.06 -17.74 -4.85
CA SER A 174 -18.69 -18.20 -6.09
C SER A 174 -17.75 -18.96 -7.02
N PHE A 175 -16.44 -18.67 -6.99
CA PHE A 175 -15.47 -19.28 -7.91
C PHE A 175 -14.37 -20.07 -7.21
N GLY A 176 -14.34 -20.10 -5.87
CA GLY A 176 -13.32 -20.82 -5.10
C GLY A 176 -11.91 -20.24 -5.25
N LEU A 177 -11.77 -18.94 -5.55
CA LEU A 177 -10.46 -18.32 -5.67
C LEU A 177 -9.81 -18.10 -4.30
N ASN A 178 -8.53 -18.43 -4.21
CA ASN A 178 -7.73 -18.25 -3.00
C ASN A 178 -7.29 -16.79 -2.85
N ILE A 179 -8.19 -15.92 -2.37
CA ILE A 179 -8.00 -14.48 -2.26
C ILE A 179 -7.95 -14.05 -0.80
N SER A 180 -6.95 -13.26 -0.43
CA SER A 180 -6.93 -12.54 0.85
C SER A 180 -6.86 -11.03 0.62
N THR A 181 -7.58 -10.25 1.43
CA THR A 181 -7.56 -8.80 1.36
C THR A 181 -6.84 -8.19 2.56
N ALA A 182 -6.13 -7.08 2.34
CA ALA A 182 -5.39 -6.34 3.35
C ALA A 182 -5.95 -4.92 3.49
N ARG A 183 -6.66 -4.66 4.58
CA ARG A 183 -7.15 -3.34 4.98
C ARG A 183 -6.08 -2.66 5.80
N ALA A 184 -5.48 -1.62 5.24
CA ALA A 184 -4.38 -0.92 5.89
C ALA A 184 -4.63 0.59 5.95
N GLY A 185 -4.16 1.21 7.04
CA GLY A 185 -4.24 2.64 7.27
C GLY A 185 -3.15 3.44 6.55
N ASN A 186 -2.90 4.63 7.06
CA ASN A 186 -1.97 5.58 6.47
C ASN A 186 -0.52 5.06 6.49
N VAL A 187 0.07 4.97 5.30
CA VAL A 187 1.46 4.53 5.14
C VAL A 187 2.34 5.72 4.82
N ILE A 188 3.44 5.87 5.56
CA ILE A 188 4.46 6.91 5.40
C ILE A 188 5.82 6.30 5.08
N GLY A 189 6.71 7.10 4.49
CA GLY A 189 8.06 6.65 4.14
C GLY A 189 8.63 7.42 2.97
N GLY A 190 9.89 7.22 2.71
CA GLY A 190 10.56 7.82 1.58
C GLY A 190 10.07 7.31 0.22
N GLY A 191 10.15 8.15 -0.81
CA GLY A 191 9.73 7.79 -2.16
C GLY A 191 8.22 7.97 -2.44
N ASP A 192 7.46 8.53 -1.49
CA ASP A 192 6.11 9.01 -1.79
C ASP A 192 6.15 10.46 -2.29
N PHE A 193 5.87 10.65 -3.56
CA PHE A 193 5.80 11.97 -4.21
C PHE A 193 4.37 12.39 -4.54
N THR A 194 3.40 11.79 -3.86
CA THR A 194 1.98 12.04 -4.12
C THR A 194 1.54 13.36 -3.47
N LYS A 195 1.16 14.34 -4.27
CA LYS A 195 0.60 15.61 -3.80
C LYS A 195 -0.69 15.38 -3.01
N GLY A 196 -0.92 16.17 -1.98
CA GLY A 196 -2.09 16.07 -1.11
C GLY A 196 -1.99 15.01 0.00
N ARG A 197 -0.83 14.34 0.11
CA ARG A 197 -0.49 13.53 1.29
C ARG A 197 0.37 14.33 2.23
N ILE A 198 -0.04 14.39 3.49
CA ILE A 198 0.55 15.29 4.48
C ILE A 198 2.08 15.17 4.58
N ILE A 199 2.64 13.98 4.63
CA ILE A 199 4.10 13.80 4.72
C ILE A 199 4.80 14.33 3.47
N THR A 200 4.28 14.03 2.29
CA THR A 200 4.82 14.56 1.02
C THR A 200 4.75 16.09 0.99
N ASP A 201 3.64 16.67 1.45
CA ASP A 201 3.47 18.13 1.46
C ASP A 201 4.39 18.79 2.49
N ILE A 202 4.64 18.17 3.66
CA ILE A 202 5.65 18.60 4.63
C ILE A 202 7.05 18.55 4.03
N MET A 203 7.43 17.45 3.36
CA MET A 203 8.74 17.33 2.71
C MET A 203 8.92 18.37 1.59
N ASN A 204 7.86 18.63 0.82
CA ASN A 204 7.89 19.70 -0.19
C ASN A 204 8.05 21.08 0.45
N LYS A 205 7.52 21.34 1.64
CA LYS A 205 7.78 22.58 2.39
C LYS A 205 9.22 22.66 2.84
N ILE A 206 9.74 21.62 3.48
CA ILE A 206 11.09 21.61 4.07
C ILE A 206 12.17 21.76 3.00
N TYR A 207 12.08 21.00 1.90
CA TYR A 207 13.17 20.92 0.91
C TYR A 207 12.97 21.75 -0.36
N LEU A 208 11.73 22.12 -0.69
CA LEU A 208 11.39 22.88 -1.89
C LEU A 208 10.75 24.23 -1.58
N ASN A 209 10.71 24.61 -0.31
CA ASN A 209 10.10 25.84 0.21
C ASN A 209 8.66 26.12 -0.30
N LYS A 210 7.88 25.06 -0.60
CA LYS A 210 6.50 25.21 -1.05
C LYS A 210 5.58 25.59 0.11
N LYS A 211 4.48 26.31 -0.20
CA LYS A 211 3.42 26.58 0.80
C LYS A 211 2.87 25.27 1.39
N LEU A 212 2.80 25.18 2.71
CA LEU A 212 2.15 24.10 3.42
C LEU A 212 0.86 24.58 4.08
N SER A 213 -0.25 24.00 3.68
CA SER A 213 -1.56 24.30 4.24
C SER A 213 -2.21 23.01 4.72
N ILE A 214 -2.54 22.96 6.01
CA ILE A 214 -3.13 21.80 6.69
C ILE A 214 -4.61 22.03 6.90
N ARG A 215 -5.43 21.02 6.55
CA ARG A 215 -6.89 21.14 6.62
C ARG A 215 -7.47 20.74 7.97
N ASN A 216 -6.99 19.62 8.53
CA ASN A 216 -7.54 19.05 9.77
C ASN A 216 -6.42 18.48 10.65
N ILE A 217 -5.98 19.26 11.63
CA ILE A 217 -4.88 18.91 12.54
C ILE A 217 -5.30 17.89 13.62
N ASN A 218 -6.60 17.80 13.91
CA ASN A 218 -7.14 16.93 14.97
C ASN A 218 -7.53 15.53 14.46
N SER A 219 -7.45 15.28 13.16
CA SER A 219 -7.73 13.95 12.61
C SER A 219 -6.73 12.93 13.10
N THR A 220 -7.24 11.80 13.61
CA THR A 220 -6.45 10.66 14.10
C THR A 220 -6.38 9.58 13.03
N ARG A 221 -5.18 9.04 12.78
CA ARG A 221 -4.93 8.03 11.76
C ARG A 221 -3.96 6.96 12.27
N PRO A 222 -4.07 5.71 11.78
CA PRO A 222 -3.15 4.62 12.08
C PRO A 222 -1.90 4.71 11.20
N TRP A 223 -0.94 5.56 11.59
CA TRP A 223 0.31 5.79 10.85
C TRP A 223 1.27 4.62 10.96
N GLN A 224 1.84 4.19 9.84
CA GLN A 224 2.82 3.12 9.81
C GLN A 224 3.88 3.32 8.73
N HIS A 225 5.07 2.80 8.93
CA HIS A 225 6.14 2.93 7.95
C HIS A 225 5.98 1.94 6.78
N VAL A 226 6.37 2.35 5.58
CA VAL A 226 6.26 1.52 4.36
C VAL A 226 7.07 0.23 4.43
N LEU A 227 8.21 0.24 5.12
CA LEU A 227 9.00 -0.97 5.36
C LEU A 227 8.26 -1.95 6.25
N ASP A 228 7.67 -1.45 7.33
CA ASP A 228 6.96 -2.24 8.32
C ASP A 228 5.74 -2.93 7.73
N ILE A 229 4.90 -2.17 7.03
CA ILE A 229 3.72 -2.75 6.42
C ILE A 229 4.07 -3.77 5.31
N ASN A 230 5.10 -3.49 4.49
CA ASN A 230 5.49 -4.40 3.42
C ASN A 230 6.08 -5.71 3.98
N ILE A 231 6.91 -5.66 5.02
CA ILE A 231 7.43 -6.89 5.63
C ILE A 231 6.30 -7.70 6.30
N ASN A 232 5.32 -7.04 6.90
CA ASN A 232 4.14 -7.69 7.47
C ASN A 232 3.27 -8.34 6.38
N TYR A 233 3.11 -7.70 5.22
CA TYR A 233 2.46 -8.34 4.06
C TYR A 233 3.23 -9.58 3.61
N LEU A 234 4.56 -9.53 3.53
CA LEU A 234 5.37 -10.68 3.12
C LEU A 234 5.29 -11.84 4.12
N LYS A 235 5.30 -11.55 5.43
CA LYS A 235 5.08 -12.57 6.48
C LYS A 235 3.69 -13.21 6.32
N PHE A 236 2.66 -12.39 6.13
CA PHE A 236 1.30 -12.88 5.92
C PHE A 236 1.18 -13.73 4.65
N ILE A 237 1.68 -13.25 3.51
CA ILE A 237 1.61 -13.96 2.23
C ILE A 237 2.33 -15.32 2.31
N LYS A 238 3.47 -15.39 3.03
CA LYS A 238 4.17 -16.67 3.30
C LYS A 238 3.28 -17.66 4.07
N ALA A 239 2.57 -17.19 5.11
CA ALA A 239 1.62 -18.01 5.85
C ALA A 239 0.42 -18.40 4.99
N PHE A 240 -0.13 -17.46 4.25
CA PHE A 240 -1.28 -17.63 3.35
C PHE A 240 -0.99 -18.63 2.21
N TYR A 241 0.22 -18.62 1.66
CA TYR A 241 0.65 -19.60 0.66
C TYR A 241 0.58 -21.04 1.18
N LYS A 242 0.81 -21.23 2.48
CA LYS A 242 0.81 -22.55 3.14
C LYS A 242 -0.56 -22.94 3.68
N ASN A 243 -1.42 -21.96 3.99
CA ASN A 243 -2.73 -22.19 4.61
C ASN A 243 -3.81 -21.37 3.89
N PRO A 244 -4.61 -22.02 3.01
CA PRO A 244 -5.72 -21.38 2.31
C PRO A 244 -6.84 -20.85 3.23
N ASP A 245 -6.96 -21.32 4.48
CA ASP A 245 -7.96 -20.80 5.45
C ASP A 245 -7.74 -19.32 5.77
N LEU A 246 -6.56 -18.79 5.42
CA LEU A 246 -6.28 -17.36 5.52
C LEU A 246 -6.87 -16.53 4.35
N ALA A 247 -7.61 -17.14 3.42
CA ALA A 247 -8.34 -16.49 2.32
C ALA A 247 -9.53 -15.67 2.83
N GLN A 248 -9.28 -14.59 3.53
CA GLN A 248 -10.28 -13.71 4.13
C GLN A 248 -9.73 -12.28 4.26
N ALA A 249 -10.52 -11.37 4.85
CA ALA A 249 -10.08 -10.01 5.12
C ALA A 249 -9.20 -9.92 6.38
N TRP A 250 -8.18 -9.06 6.34
CA TRP A 250 -7.24 -8.82 7.44
C TRP A 250 -6.91 -7.35 7.60
N ASN A 251 -6.94 -6.86 8.83
CA ASN A 251 -6.50 -5.53 9.19
C ASN A 251 -4.99 -5.51 9.44
N PHE A 252 -4.31 -4.52 8.84
CA PHE A 252 -2.90 -4.26 9.04
C PHE A 252 -2.69 -2.82 9.52
N GLY A 253 -2.04 -2.64 10.65
CA GLY A 253 -1.81 -1.31 11.21
C GLY A 253 -1.04 -1.33 12.52
N PRO A 254 -0.73 -0.16 13.06
CA PRO A 254 -0.17 -0.03 14.40
C PRO A 254 -1.25 -0.32 15.46
N LYS A 255 -0.80 -0.59 16.68
CA LYS A 255 -1.70 -0.77 17.83
C LYS A 255 -2.49 0.51 18.13
N ASN A 256 -1.85 1.68 17.99
CA ASN A 256 -2.43 2.98 18.30
C ASN A 256 -2.38 3.89 17.09
N SER A 257 -3.39 4.74 16.97
CA SER A 257 -3.44 5.84 15.99
C SER A 257 -2.93 7.13 16.62
N LEU A 258 -2.51 8.09 15.79
CA LEU A 258 -1.97 9.36 16.24
C LEU A 258 -2.59 10.52 15.47
N ALA A 259 -2.85 11.64 16.17
CA ALA A 259 -3.38 12.85 15.56
C ALA A 259 -2.34 13.51 14.62
N VAL A 260 -2.83 14.15 13.57
CA VAL A 260 -2.00 14.92 12.63
C VAL A 260 -1.16 15.98 13.35
N SER A 261 -1.71 16.62 14.40
CA SER A 261 -1.00 17.60 15.22
C SER A 261 0.30 17.08 15.82
N LYS A 262 0.36 15.82 16.23
CA LYS A 262 1.58 15.19 16.76
C LYS A 262 2.65 15.00 15.65
N ILE A 263 2.21 14.63 14.44
CA ILE A 263 3.11 14.56 13.28
C ILE A 263 3.71 15.93 12.98
N LEU A 264 2.89 16.98 12.97
CA LEU A 264 3.35 18.35 12.75
C LEU A 264 4.32 18.82 13.84
N SER A 265 4.03 18.50 15.12
CA SER A 265 4.92 18.82 16.24
C SER A 265 6.30 18.18 16.11
N PHE A 266 6.37 16.92 15.65
CA PHE A 266 7.64 16.25 15.36
C PHE A 266 8.48 17.04 14.35
N PHE A 267 7.88 17.40 13.19
CA PHE A 267 8.61 18.14 12.16
C PHE A 267 8.89 19.59 12.55
N LYS A 268 8.04 20.24 13.35
CA LYS A 268 8.32 21.57 13.91
C LYS A 268 9.57 21.55 14.77
N LYS A 269 9.70 20.53 15.65
CA LYS A 269 10.88 20.37 16.51
C LYS A 269 12.15 20.06 15.72
N LYS A 270 12.08 19.22 14.69
CA LYS A 270 13.24 18.75 13.93
C LYS A 270 13.69 19.71 12.82
N LYS A 271 12.78 20.48 12.23
CA LYS A 271 12.99 21.24 10.97
C LYS A 271 12.38 22.64 10.96
N ASN A 272 12.02 23.19 12.10
CA ASN A 272 11.38 24.52 12.19
C ASN A 272 10.20 24.68 11.20
N LEU A 273 9.34 23.69 11.10
CA LEU A 273 8.25 23.62 10.13
C LEU A 273 7.24 24.75 10.34
N VAL A 274 7.01 25.57 9.31
CA VAL A 274 5.97 26.61 9.27
C VAL A 274 4.83 26.14 8.35
N PHE A 275 3.61 26.28 8.81
CA PHE A 275 2.41 25.92 8.06
C PHE A 275 1.22 26.84 8.41
N THR A 276 0.23 26.86 7.53
CA THR A 276 -1.04 27.54 7.74
C THR A 276 -2.16 26.51 7.91
N ILE A 277 -3.18 26.86 8.70
CA ILE A 277 -4.39 26.04 8.84
C ILE A 277 -5.47 26.63 7.94
N LYS A 278 -6.08 25.79 7.10
CA LYS A 278 -7.22 26.17 6.25
C LYS A 278 -8.44 25.34 6.59
N LYS A 279 -9.61 25.98 6.70
CA LYS A 279 -10.88 25.24 6.75
C LYS A 279 -11.08 24.48 5.44
N SER A 280 -11.46 23.21 5.51
CA SER A 280 -11.79 22.39 4.34
C SER A 280 -13.32 22.32 4.19
N LYS A 281 -13.79 22.43 2.93
CA LYS A 281 -15.18 22.13 2.58
C LYS A 281 -15.43 20.61 2.51
N LEU A 282 -14.37 19.80 2.38
CA LEU A 282 -14.47 18.35 2.32
C LEU A 282 -14.65 17.78 3.73
N LYS A 283 -15.67 16.98 3.90
CA LYS A 283 -15.93 16.24 5.15
C LYS A 283 -14.97 15.03 5.19
N GLU A 284 -13.85 15.17 5.90
CA GLU A 284 -12.98 14.05 6.21
C GLU A 284 -13.34 13.48 7.59
N LYS A 285 -13.44 12.18 7.73
CA LYS A 285 -13.66 11.52 9.02
C LYS A 285 -12.57 11.90 10.01
N LYS A 286 -12.95 12.21 11.24
CA LYS A 286 -12.02 12.67 12.30
C LYS A 286 -11.20 11.50 12.83
N ILE A 287 -11.83 10.35 13.07
CA ILE A 287 -11.22 9.19 13.71
C ILE A 287 -11.26 8.01 12.74
N LEU A 288 -10.14 7.33 12.58
CA LEU A 288 -10.04 6.08 11.86
C LEU A 288 -8.99 5.21 12.54
N ASN A 289 -9.45 4.14 13.19
CA ASN A 289 -8.61 3.20 13.91
C ASN A 289 -8.92 1.77 13.48
N LEU A 290 -7.90 0.92 13.39
CA LEU A 290 -8.03 -0.48 13.03
C LEU A 290 -7.70 -1.38 14.22
N SER A 291 -8.55 -2.37 14.48
CA SER A 291 -8.19 -3.48 15.35
C SER A 291 -7.32 -4.45 14.56
N THR A 292 -6.10 -4.67 15.02
CA THR A 292 -5.17 -5.68 14.48
C THR A 292 -5.10 -6.95 15.35
N SER A 293 -6.06 -7.12 16.26
CA SER A 293 -6.10 -8.25 17.21
C SER A 293 -6.17 -9.60 16.51
N LYS A 294 -6.94 -9.71 15.42
CA LYS A 294 -7.13 -10.94 14.65
C LYS A 294 -5.81 -11.43 14.07
N ILE A 295 -5.09 -10.59 13.34
CA ILE A 295 -3.82 -10.97 12.71
C ILE A 295 -2.74 -11.25 13.75
N TYR A 296 -2.72 -10.48 14.85
CA TYR A 296 -1.77 -10.73 15.94
C TYR A 296 -2.03 -12.06 16.64
N LYS A 297 -3.29 -12.35 17.00
CA LYS A 297 -3.66 -13.63 17.65
C LYS A 297 -3.34 -14.83 16.76
N LYS A 298 -3.65 -14.75 15.46
CA LYS A 298 -3.49 -15.87 14.52
C LYS A 298 -2.06 -16.07 14.04
N LEU A 299 -1.30 -15.00 13.80
CA LEU A 299 -0.01 -15.07 13.10
C LEU A 299 1.13 -14.33 13.81
N ARG A 300 0.88 -13.69 14.96
CA ARG A 300 1.84 -12.86 15.69
C ARG A 300 2.44 -11.71 14.86
N ILE A 301 1.73 -11.29 13.81
CA ILE A 301 2.16 -10.16 12.97
C ILE A 301 1.77 -8.85 13.66
N ARG A 302 2.75 -7.96 13.80
CA ARG A 302 2.60 -6.60 14.36
C ARG A 302 3.64 -5.67 13.74
N ASN A 303 3.43 -4.36 13.86
CA ASN A 303 4.42 -3.39 13.44
C ASN A 303 5.65 -3.44 14.36
N ASN A 304 6.84 -3.30 13.77
CA ASN A 304 8.13 -3.31 14.49
C ASN A 304 8.56 -1.90 14.89
N TYR A 305 8.12 -0.88 14.16
CA TYR A 305 8.53 0.51 14.39
C TYR A 305 7.48 1.30 15.15
N SER A 306 7.96 2.08 16.14
CA SER A 306 7.16 3.17 16.72
C SER A 306 6.89 4.24 15.67
N ILE A 307 5.94 5.13 15.96
CA ILE A 307 5.65 6.25 15.05
C ILE A 307 6.84 7.20 14.93
N ASP A 308 7.54 7.49 16.04
CA ASP A 308 8.71 8.37 16.01
C ASP A 308 9.83 7.76 15.15
N LYS A 309 10.10 6.47 15.29
CA LYS A 309 11.04 5.76 14.40
C LYS A 309 10.60 5.80 12.95
N SER A 310 9.32 5.68 12.68
CA SER A 310 8.74 5.77 11.33
C SER A 310 8.93 7.17 10.72
N LEU A 311 8.77 8.21 11.51
CA LEU A 311 8.98 9.60 11.09
C LEU A 311 10.47 9.91 10.88
N ASP A 312 11.35 9.46 11.79
CA ASP A 312 12.81 9.60 11.63
C ASP A 312 13.28 8.91 10.35
N LEU A 313 12.93 7.64 10.12
CA LEU A 313 13.29 6.91 8.89
C LEU A 313 12.77 7.61 7.62
N THR A 314 11.59 8.22 7.71
CA THR A 314 11.01 8.98 6.61
C THR A 314 11.81 10.24 6.35
N LEU A 315 12.11 11.03 7.39
CA LEU A 315 12.87 12.26 7.28
C LEU A 315 14.28 12.00 6.73
N ASP A 316 15.00 11.03 7.32
CA ASP A 316 16.35 10.62 6.90
C ASP A 316 16.39 10.25 5.41
N TRP A 317 15.37 9.53 4.93
CA TRP A 317 15.29 9.17 3.52
C TRP A 317 15.21 10.41 2.61
N TYR A 318 14.35 11.37 2.97
CA TYR A 318 14.22 12.60 2.18
C TYR A 318 15.46 13.50 2.29
N GLU A 319 16.15 13.50 3.44
CA GLU A 319 17.45 14.19 3.58
C GLU A 319 18.50 13.61 2.63
N VAL A 320 18.63 12.29 2.58
CA VAL A 320 19.55 11.64 1.64
C VAL A 320 19.16 11.94 0.20
N PHE A 321 17.87 11.92 -0.11
CA PHE A 321 17.36 12.15 -1.46
C PHE A 321 17.60 13.59 -1.95
N TYR A 322 17.26 14.60 -1.14
CA TYR A 322 17.36 16.00 -1.54
C TYR A 322 18.77 16.55 -1.43
N ASN A 323 19.52 16.16 -0.43
CA ASN A 323 20.89 16.65 -0.22
C ASN A 323 21.94 15.88 -1.01
N ARG A 324 21.58 14.82 -1.73
CA ARG A 324 22.48 13.96 -2.54
C ARG A 324 23.73 13.49 -1.78
N ARG A 325 23.67 13.38 -0.47
CA ARG A 325 24.82 13.05 0.40
C ARG A 325 25.29 11.59 0.27
N LYS A 326 24.45 10.70 -0.25
CA LYS A 326 24.73 9.26 -0.42
C LYS A 326 24.00 8.76 -1.66
N ASP A 327 24.46 7.63 -2.22
CA ASP A 327 23.67 6.91 -3.21
C ASP A 327 22.35 6.44 -2.58
N ILE A 328 21.27 7.02 -3.07
CA ILE A 328 19.92 6.75 -2.56
C ILE A 328 19.51 5.28 -2.76
N TYR A 329 20.04 4.59 -3.77
CA TYR A 329 19.75 3.17 -4.00
C TYR A 329 20.40 2.30 -2.91
N SER A 330 21.68 2.46 -2.66
CA SER A 330 22.42 1.76 -1.61
C SER A 330 21.84 2.02 -0.22
N TYR A 331 21.42 3.26 0.05
CA TYR A 331 20.76 3.61 1.30
C TYR A 331 19.47 2.79 1.52
N ARG A 332 18.63 2.66 0.48
CA ARG A 332 17.38 1.87 0.57
C ARG A 332 17.63 0.37 0.72
N VAL A 333 18.59 -0.15 -0.04
CA VAL A 333 18.99 -1.55 0.12
C VAL A 333 19.40 -1.84 1.56
N LYS A 334 20.16 -0.93 2.19
CA LYS A 334 20.53 -1.04 3.59
C LYS A 334 19.32 -1.03 4.52
N GLN A 335 18.35 -0.14 4.30
CA GLN A 335 17.09 -0.10 5.08
C GLN A 335 16.29 -1.40 4.93
N VAL A 336 16.17 -1.92 3.69
CA VAL A 336 15.45 -3.18 3.41
C VAL A 336 16.15 -4.37 4.05
N LYS A 337 17.47 -4.50 3.89
CA LYS A 337 18.25 -5.59 4.54
C LYS A 337 18.11 -5.56 6.05
N LYS A 338 18.15 -4.36 6.65
CA LYS A 338 17.97 -4.21 8.10
C LYS A 338 16.63 -4.78 8.56
N ILE A 339 15.51 -4.34 7.97
CA ILE A 339 14.20 -4.82 8.44
C ILE A 339 13.97 -6.31 8.14
N ILE A 340 14.56 -6.86 7.06
CA ILE A 340 14.51 -8.29 6.77
C ILE A 340 15.25 -9.09 7.84
N ASN A 341 16.39 -8.60 8.32
CA ASN A 341 17.20 -9.29 9.34
C ASN A 341 16.60 -9.15 10.72
N ASP A 342 15.94 -8.03 11.02
CA ASP A 342 15.31 -7.75 12.32
C ASP A 342 13.96 -8.51 12.49
N THR A 343 13.50 -9.26 11.47
CA THR A 343 12.17 -9.90 11.44
C THR A 343 12.18 -11.35 10.98
#